data_5ff5f19d22b535c7b17b0e8645bf1bf8
#
_entry.id   5ff5f19d22b535c7b17b0e8645bf1bf8
#
_cell.length_a   1.000
_cell.length_b   1.000
_cell.length_c   1.000
_cell.angle_alpha   90.00
_cell.angle_beta   90.00
_cell.angle_gamma   90.00
#
_symmetry.space_group_name_H-M   'P 1'
#
loop_
_entity.id
_entity.type
_entity.pdbx_description
1 polymer ?
#
loop_
_entity_poly.entity_id
_entity_poly.type
_entity_poly.pdbx_seq_one_letter_code
_entity_poly.pdbx_strand_id
1 'polypeptide(L)'
;MKKILLTLMFVSFLNANSQNPVQEFNFNGNLNSSDNTISFLGSPVFVNDRAGTPRGALRLTNKSFQAVVGDLPQGNKPRTISVWVKYNAVNTPNYILAYGTAANAQYFGLVQQAGAGSSSDAVLSGWGAGNDVVASVPLTKEIWYMYCITYDGNVSKIYRNGELLKSVDGIVRTTKGYILSVGKLNNTTSINADIDDLKVYSVAMTDEQVIEAYNSSKPAGSAAAETKAVSGPVKKVAAAAASTPAKSAAPASETNKVVKNVEVFSQGKKIIGANASNIGDLPEGTYLIKVSN
;
A
#
# COMPACT_ATOMS: atom_id res chain seq x y z
N MET A 1 23.49 57.09 7.79
CA MET A 1 22.79 56.30 6.71
C MET A 1 22.80 54.85 7.12
N LYS A 2 21.66 54.34 7.62
CA LYS A 2 21.50 52.96 8.08
C LYS A 2 21.21 52.10 6.87
N LYS A 3 22.09 51.14 6.56
CA LYS A 3 21.84 50.11 5.54
C LYS A 3 20.91 49.07 6.16
N ILE A 4 19.66 49.05 5.72
CA ILE A 4 18.69 48.01 6.04
C ILE A 4 19.06 46.83 5.17
N LEU A 5 19.62 45.76 5.78
CA LEU A 5 19.86 44.48 5.14
C LEU A 5 18.52 43.74 5.09
N LEU A 6 17.86 43.79 3.93
CA LEU A 6 16.63 43.06 3.68
C LEU A 6 17.03 41.58 3.45
N THR A 7 17.04 40.80 4.52
CA THR A 7 17.16 39.33 4.41
C THR A 7 15.87 38.81 3.84
N LEU A 8 15.86 38.60 2.54
CA LEU A 8 14.76 37.92 1.86
C LEU A 8 14.80 36.44 2.30
N MET A 9 14.04 36.14 3.33
CA MET A 9 13.80 34.78 3.76
C MET A 9 12.94 34.10 2.66
N PHE A 10 13.63 33.43 1.73
CA PHE A 10 12.97 32.50 0.80
C PHE A 10 12.42 31.35 1.64
N VAL A 11 11.21 31.51 2.14
CA VAL A 11 10.41 30.41 2.63
C VAL A 11 10.01 29.64 1.38
N SER A 12 10.83 28.67 1.00
CA SER A 12 10.43 27.61 0.09
C SER A 12 9.27 26.92 0.76
N PHE A 13 8.04 27.33 0.44
CA PHE A 13 6.88 26.46 0.62
C PHE A 13 7.17 25.26 -0.28
N LEU A 14 7.80 24.24 0.29
CA LEU A 14 7.66 22.90 -0.21
C LEU A 14 6.16 22.67 -0.16
N ASN A 15 5.52 22.82 -1.31
CA ASN A 15 4.20 22.24 -1.53
C ASN A 15 4.41 20.74 -1.32
N ALA A 16 4.30 20.29 -0.08
CA ALA A 16 4.01 18.92 0.21
C ALA A 16 2.63 18.72 -0.42
N ASN A 17 2.62 18.41 -1.72
CA ASN A 17 1.45 17.90 -2.40
C ASN A 17 1.20 16.56 -1.72
N SER A 18 0.42 16.58 -0.63
CA SER A 18 -0.20 15.39 -0.07
C SER A 18 -0.94 14.75 -1.24
N GLN A 19 -0.35 13.71 -1.81
CA GLN A 19 -0.95 13.06 -2.94
C GLN A 19 -2.17 12.33 -2.43
N ASN A 20 -3.33 12.64 -2.99
CA ASN A 20 -4.56 11.94 -2.62
C ASN A 20 -4.48 10.49 -3.09
N PRO A 21 -4.79 9.52 -2.23
CA PRO A 21 -4.91 8.13 -2.64
C PRO A 21 -6.04 7.99 -3.67
N VAL A 22 -5.86 7.11 -4.65
CA VAL A 22 -6.96 6.71 -5.56
C VAL A 22 -7.97 5.85 -4.84
N GLN A 23 -7.53 5.12 -3.80
CA GLN A 23 -8.41 4.39 -2.87
C GLN A 23 -7.83 4.40 -1.46
N GLU A 24 -8.71 4.49 -0.48
CA GLU A 24 -8.39 4.49 0.93
C GLU A 24 -9.42 3.69 1.72
N PHE A 25 -8.96 2.80 2.59
CA PHE A 25 -9.78 1.97 3.48
C PHE A 25 -9.26 2.15 4.91
N ASN A 26 -10.00 2.85 5.74
CA ASN A 26 -9.61 3.17 7.11
C ASN A 26 -10.02 2.10 8.12
N PHE A 27 -10.81 1.11 7.72
CA PHE A 27 -11.30 0.01 8.57
C PHE A 27 -11.94 0.44 9.91
N ASN A 28 -12.49 1.65 9.97
CA ASN A 28 -13.13 2.22 11.14
C ASN A 28 -14.57 1.67 11.32
N GLY A 29 -14.67 0.39 11.72
CA GLY A 29 -15.93 -0.31 11.97
C GLY A 29 -16.67 -0.75 10.71
N ASN A 30 -16.11 -0.57 9.52
CA ASN A 30 -16.68 -1.02 8.24
C ASN A 30 -15.57 -1.42 7.25
N LEU A 31 -15.95 -2.04 6.11
CA LEU A 31 -15.05 -2.47 5.05
C LEU A 31 -15.07 -1.54 3.83
N ASN A 32 -15.72 -0.38 3.93
CA ASN A 32 -15.89 0.53 2.81
C ASN A 32 -14.64 1.38 2.59
N SER A 33 -14.43 1.80 1.35
CA SER A 33 -13.52 2.90 1.05
C SER A 33 -13.99 4.20 1.70
N SER A 34 -13.09 5.15 1.90
CA SER A 34 -13.40 6.44 2.55
C SER A 34 -14.47 7.23 1.82
N ASP A 35 -14.59 7.04 0.49
CA ASP A 35 -15.64 7.65 -0.35
C ASP A 35 -16.91 6.79 -0.46
N ASN A 36 -16.98 5.65 0.22
CA ASN A 36 -18.07 4.67 0.20
C ASN A 36 -18.45 4.13 -1.20
N THR A 37 -17.54 4.20 -2.17
CA THR A 37 -17.80 3.68 -3.52
C THR A 37 -17.44 2.22 -3.68
N ILE A 38 -16.59 1.69 -2.82
CA ILE A 38 -16.06 0.32 -2.87
C ILE A 38 -16.12 -0.28 -1.46
N SER A 39 -16.37 -1.59 -1.38
CA SER A 39 -16.28 -2.33 -0.12
C SER A 39 -15.58 -3.65 -0.32
N PHE A 40 -14.80 -4.07 0.68
CA PHE A 40 -14.36 -5.47 0.77
C PHE A 40 -15.55 -6.37 1.11
N LEU A 41 -15.51 -7.59 0.60
CA LEU A 41 -16.55 -8.61 0.83
C LEU A 41 -16.20 -9.47 2.03
N GLY A 42 -17.18 -9.73 2.90
CA GLY A 42 -17.08 -10.70 4.01
C GLY A 42 -17.57 -10.16 5.34
N SER A 43 -17.42 -11.00 6.38
CA SER A 43 -17.85 -10.71 7.75
C SER A 43 -16.62 -10.32 8.60
N PRO A 44 -16.38 -9.02 8.84
CA PRO A 44 -15.18 -8.52 9.50
C PRO A 44 -15.24 -8.68 11.03
N VAL A 45 -14.06 -8.72 11.62
CA VAL A 45 -13.85 -8.49 13.06
C VAL A 45 -13.02 -7.24 13.20
N PHE A 46 -13.50 -6.25 13.96
CA PHE A 46 -12.78 -5.01 14.22
C PHE A 46 -12.23 -5.00 15.65
N VAL A 47 -11.02 -4.44 15.76
CA VAL A 47 -10.27 -4.29 17.01
C VAL A 47 -9.81 -2.85 17.18
N ASN A 48 -9.15 -2.55 18.31
CA ASN A 48 -8.58 -1.23 18.50
C ASN A 48 -7.46 -0.98 17.48
N ASP A 49 -7.43 0.22 16.93
CA ASP A 49 -6.35 0.69 16.05
C ASP A 49 -5.04 0.95 16.81
N ARG A 50 -4.07 1.52 16.12
CA ARG A 50 -2.76 1.90 16.66
C ARG A 50 -2.83 3.07 17.67
N ALA A 51 -3.90 3.87 17.67
CA ALA A 51 -4.15 4.95 18.61
C ALA A 51 -5.00 4.49 19.81
N GLY A 52 -5.47 3.23 19.80
CA GLY A 52 -6.36 2.69 20.81
C GLY A 52 -7.85 2.96 20.56
N THR A 53 -8.22 3.50 19.39
CA THR A 53 -9.63 3.77 19.03
C THR A 53 -10.37 2.45 18.87
N PRO A 54 -11.47 2.23 19.60
CA PRO A 54 -12.25 1.01 19.48
C PRO A 54 -12.79 0.80 18.06
N ARG A 55 -12.69 -0.44 17.55
CA ARG A 55 -13.12 -0.83 16.21
C ARG A 55 -12.44 -0.05 15.06
N GLY A 56 -11.24 0.50 15.29
CA GLY A 56 -10.50 1.31 14.32
C GLY A 56 -9.57 0.50 13.42
N ALA A 57 -9.51 -0.83 13.56
CA ALA A 57 -8.67 -1.69 12.72
C ALA A 57 -9.36 -3.02 12.41
N LEU A 58 -9.03 -3.61 11.25
CA LEU A 58 -9.55 -4.90 10.79
C LEU A 58 -8.64 -6.04 11.29
N ARG A 59 -9.21 -7.00 12.02
CA ARG A 59 -8.52 -8.25 12.43
C ARG A 59 -8.66 -9.32 11.36
N LEU A 60 -7.52 -9.87 10.97
CA LEU A 60 -7.42 -10.99 10.05
C LEU A 60 -6.79 -12.19 10.77
N THR A 61 -7.58 -13.24 11.00
CA THR A 61 -7.11 -14.51 11.57
C THR A 61 -7.54 -15.62 10.63
N ASN A 62 -6.63 -16.05 9.76
CA ASN A 62 -6.89 -17.01 8.68
C ASN A 62 -8.13 -16.66 7.84
N LYS A 63 -8.44 -15.37 7.74
CA LYS A 63 -9.51 -14.83 6.90
C LYS A 63 -8.93 -13.86 5.89
N SER A 64 -9.53 -13.83 4.71
CA SER A 64 -9.16 -12.91 3.66
C SER A 64 -10.40 -12.20 3.12
N PHE A 65 -10.22 -10.96 2.69
CA PHE A 65 -11.26 -10.16 2.08
C PHE A 65 -10.80 -9.67 0.70
N GLN A 66 -11.75 -9.46 -0.20
CA GLN A 66 -11.48 -9.00 -1.55
C GLN A 66 -12.42 -7.86 -1.92
N ALA A 67 -11.91 -6.88 -2.65
CA ALA A 67 -12.67 -5.80 -3.24
C ALA A 67 -12.33 -5.66 -4.73
N VAL A 68 -13.32 -5.27 -5.54
CA VAL A 68 -13.08 -4.87 -6.93
C VAL A 68 -12.78 -3.40 -6.97
N VAL A 69 -11.55 -3.05 -7.34
CA VAL A 69 -11.04 -1.68 -7.33
C VAL A 69 -10.65 -1.28 -8.75
N GLY A 70 -11.49 -0.48 -9.40
CA GLY A 70 -11.33 -0.11 -10.82
C GLY A 70 -10.12 0.76 -11.12
N ASP A 71 -9.66 1.51 -10.14
CA ASP A 71 -8.58 2.51 -10.29
C ASP A 71 -7.20 1.99 -9.89
N LEU A 72 -7.04 0.67 -9.67
CA LEU A 72 -5.72 0.09 -9.39
C LEU A 72 -4.77 0.33 -10.55
N PRO A 73 -3.55 0.84 -10.30
CA PRO A 73 -2.55 1.04 -11.34
C PRO A 73 -2.15 -0.26 -12.02
N GLN A 74 -2.26 -0.30 -13.35
CA GLN A 74 -2.00 -1.47 -14.18
C GLN A 74 -0.68 -1.37 -14.93
N GLY A 75 -0.17 -2.52 -15.41
CA GLY A 75 1.05 -2.58 -16.22
C GLY A 75 2.26 -2.10 -15.47
N ASN A 76 3.06 -1.25 -16.11
CA ASN A 76 4.25 -0.60 -15.56
C ASN A 76 3.98 0.79 -14.98
N LYS A 77 2.72 1.19 -14.77
CA LYS A 77 2.38 2.51 -14.23
C LYS A 77 2.93 2.67 -12.80
N PRO A 78 3.40 3.88 -12.44
CA PRO A 78 3.82 4.19 -11.08
C PRO A 78 2.71 3.93 -10.07
N ARG A 79 3.10 3.53 -8.86
CA ARG A 79 2.16 3.24 -7.77
C ARG A 79 2.83 3.24 -6.41
N THR A 80 2.01 3.47 -5.40
CA THR A 80 2.36 3.27 -4.00
C THR A 80 1.21 2.59 -3.29
N ILE A 81 1.49 1.68 -2.39
CA ILE A 81 0.53 1.20 -1.39
C ILE A 81 1.15 1.39 -0.01
N SER A 82 0.40 1.97 0.90
CA SER A 82 0.73 2.05 2.31
C SER A 82 -0.32 1.35 3.17
N VAL A 83 0.10 0.74 4.27
CA VAL A 83 -0.78 0.04 5.21
C VAL A 83 -0.13 -0.06 6.58
N TRP A 84 -0.92 0.09 7.64
CA TRP A 84 -0.50 -0.24 8.99
C TRP A 84 -0.82 -1.70 9.30
N VAL A 85 0.14 -2.40 9.90
CA VAL A 85 0.05 -3.83 10.23
C VAL A 85 0.56 -4.09 11.63
N LYS A 86 -0.20 -4.85 12.41
CA LYS A 86 0.22 -5.41 13.70
C LYS A 86 0.12 -6.93 13.62
N TYR A 87 1.25 -7.60 13.68
CA TYR A 87 1.29 -9.06 13.61
C TYR A 87 0.90 -9.68 14.95
N ASN A 88 -0.14 -10.52 14.96
CA ASN A 88 -0.52 -11.31 16.13
C ASN A 88 0.25 -12.65 16.19
N ALA A 89 0.71 -13.15 15.03
CA ALA A 89 1.60 -14.28 14.90
C ALA A 89 2.64 -14.04 13.81
N VAL A 90 3.86 -14.55 14.01
CA VAL A 90 5.01 -14.40 13.10
C VAL A 90 5.66 -15.73 12.71
N ASN A 91 5.13 -16.85 13.21
CA ASN A 91 5.63 -18.20 12.93
C ASN A 91 5.10 -18.80 11.62
N THR A 92 4.18 -18.12 10.97
CA THR A 92 3.63 -18.45 9.63
C THR A 92 3.72 -17.21 8.76
N PRO A 93 3.73 -17.35 7.42
CA PRO A 93 3.66 -16.20 6.52
C PRO A 93 2.38 -15.40 6.74
N ASN A 94 2.50 -14.07 6.63
CA ASN A 94 1.37 -13.15 6.64
C ASN A 94 1.26 -12.49 5.24
N TYR A 95 0.25 -12.84 4.50
CA TYR A 95 -0.09 -12.26 3.19
C TYR A 95 -0.94 -11.02 3.41
N ILE A 96 -0.29 -9.85 3.51
CA ILE A 96 -0.92 -8.64 4.01
C ILE A 96 -1.93 -8.13 3.00
N LEU A 97 -1.47 -7.87 1.79
CA LEU A 97 -2.30 -7.40 0.68
C LEU A 97 -1.70 -7.79 -0.67
N ALA A 98 -2.53 -7.87 -1.69
CA ALA A 98 -2.06 -8.02 -3.05
C ALA A 98 -3.16 -7.71 -4.07
N TYR A 99 -2.75 -7.35 -5.29
CA TYR A 99 -3.61 -7.33 -6.47
C TYR A 99 -2.83 -7.77 -7.71
N GLY A 100 -3.56 -8.10 -8.74
CA GLY A 100 -3.00 -8.58 -10.00
C GLY A 100 -3.29 -10.05 -10.26
N THR A 101 -2.69 -10.59 -11.31
CA THR A 101 -2.79 -11.99 -11.71
C THR A 101 -1.57 -12.76 -11.22
N ALA A 102 -1.75 -13.95 -10.69
CA ALA A 102 -0.67 -14.84 -10.27
C ALA A 102 0.08 -15.41 -11.49
N ALA A 103 0.77 -14.54 -12.20
CA ALA A 103 1.59 -14.82 -13.37
C ALA A 103 2.83 -13.92 -13.37
N ASN A 104 3.87 -14.33 -14.07
CA ASN A 104 5.17 -13.67 -14.08
C ASN A 104 5.06 -12.15 -14.27
N ALA A 105 5.56 -11.38 -13.32
CA ALA A 105 5.55 -9.91 -13.25
C ALA A 105 4.16 -9.24 -13.24
N GLN A 106 3.05 -10.00 -13.13
CA GLN A 106 1.69 -9.47 -13.19
C GLN A 106 1.05 -9.24 -11.82
N TYR A 107 1.81 -9.33 -10.76
CA TYR A 107 1.35 -9.20 -9.38
C TYR A 107 1.99 -8.00 -8.69
N PHE A 108 1.33 -7.47 -7.68
CA PHE A 108 1.85 -6.44 -6.81
C PHE A 108 1.29 -6.63 -5.41
N GLY A 109 2.12 -7.08 -4.49
CA GLY A 109 1.65 -7.40 -3.14
C GLY A 109 2.71 -7.26 -2.08
N LEU A 110 2.27 -7.19 -0.84
CA LEU A 110 3.10 -7.14 0.35
C LEU A 110 2.91 -8.42 1.17
N VAL A 111 4.01 -9.10 1.41
CA VAL A 111 4.07 -10.34 2.19
C VAL A 111 5.11 -10.19 3.28
N GLN A 112 4.82 -10.71 4.48
CA GLN A 112 5.80 -10.95 5.52
C GLN A 112 5.96 -12.46 5.67
N GLN A 113 7.14 -12.98 5.41
CA GLN A 113 7.45 -14.40 5.55
C GLN A 113 7.45 -14.82 7.03
N ALA A 114 7.40 -16.13 7.29
CA ALA A 114 7.54 -16.64 8.64
C ALA A 114 8.88 -16.21 9.23
N GLY A 115 8.86 -15.83 10.50
CA GLY A 115 10.07 -15.45 11.22
C GLY A 115 11.02 -16.63 11.39
N ALA A 116 12.31 -16.38 11.15
CA ALA A 116 13.40 -17.30 11.44
C ALA A 116 14.33 -16.64 12.46
N GLY A 117 14.27 -17.10 13.69
CA GLY A 117 14.98 -16.44 14.80
C GLY A 117 14.42 -15.05 15.08
N SER A 118 15.26 -14.02 15.00
CA SER A 118 14.88 -12.62 15.27
C SER A 118 14.52 -11.82 14.03
N SER A 119 14.56 -12.40 12.83
CA SER A 119 14.29 -11.72 11.57
C SER A 119 13.23 -12.43 10.74
N SER A 120 12.67 -11.72 9.79
CA SER A 120 11.70 -12.20 8.82
C SER A 120 11.83 -11.39 7.56
N ASP A 121 11.44 -11.94 6.41
CA ASP A 121 11.53 -11.26 5.13
C ASP A 121 10.23 -10.51 4.80
N ALA A 122 10.33 -9.19 4.66
CA ALA A 122 9.32 -8.37 4.01
C ALA A 122 9.53 -8.47 2.50
N VAL A 123 8.48 -8.82 1.76
CA VAL A 123 8.55 -9.08 0.32
C VAL A 123 7.54 -8.21 -0.42
N LEU A 124 8.02 -7.41 -1.37
CA LEU A 124 7.18 -6.87 -2.43
C LEU A 124 7.12 -7.93 -3.54
N SER A 125 6.01 -8.66 -3.59
CA SER A 125 5.85 -9.76 -4.52
C SER A 125 5.37 -9.28 -5.89
N GLY A 126 6.10 -9.69 -6.94
CA GLY A 126 5.78 -9.47 -8.33
C GLY A 126 5.36 -10.72 -9.08
N TRP A 127 5.40 -11.88 -8.39
CA TRP A 127 5.17 -13.21 -8.92
C TRP A 127 6.21 -13.66 -9.96
N GLY A 128 6.84 -14.79 -9.66
CA GLY A 128 7.85 -15.40 -10.53
C GLY A 128 9.28 -14.98 -10.17
N ALA A 129 10.22 -15.80 -10.60
CA ALA A 129 11.65 -15.62 -10.30
C ALA A 129 12.17 -14.24 -10.76
N GLY A 130 12.86 -13.54 -9.89
CA GLY A 130 13.46 -12.23 -10.18
C GLY A 130 12.50 -11.03 -10.12
N ASN A 131 11.21 -11.26 -9.83
CA ASN A 131 10.23 -10.16 -9.74
C ASN A 131 9.95 -9.70 -8.30
N ASP A 132 10.42 -10.43 -7.32
CA ASP A 132 10.22 -10.09 -5.92
C ASP A 132 11.37 -9.23 -5.40
N VAL A 133 11.04 -8.26 -4.55
CA VAL A 133 12.01 -7.49 -3.76
C VAL A 133 11.93 -7.98 -2.34
N VAL A 134 13.06 -8.43 -1.78
CA VAL A 134 13.12 -9.06 -0.46
C VAL A 134 14.02 -8.25 0.47
N ALA A 135 13.49 -7.93 1.64
CA ALA A 135 14.24 -7.26 2.71
C ALA A 135 14.10 -8.04 4.02
N SER A 136 15.21 -8.55 4.54
CA SER A 136 15.21 -9.22 5.85
C SER A 136 15.23 -8.18 6.98
N VAL A 137 14.29 -8.27 7.90
CA VAL A 137 14.10 -7.26 8.95
C VAL A 137 13.78 -7.90 10.29
N PRO A 138 14.19 -7.28 11.41
CA PRO A 138 13.70 -7.68 12.73
C PRO A 138 12.19 -7.55 12.78
N LEU A 139 11.49 -8.54 13.34
CA LEU A 139 10.05 -8.55 13.45
C LEU A 139 9.61 -8.92 14.86
N THR A 140 8.79 -8.07 15.47
CA THR A 140 8.19 -8.29 16.78
C THR A 140 6.67 -8.32 16.65
N LYS A 141 6.02 -9.32 17.22
CA LYS A 141 4.55 -9.39 17.26
C LYS A 141 3.97 -8.30 18.17
N GLU A 142 2.71 -7.97 17.93
CA GLU A 142 1.90 -7.01 18.72
C GLU A 142 2.40 -5.56 18.67
N ILE A 143 3.30 -5.25 17.72
CA ILE A 143 3.77 -3.89 17.41
C ILE A 143 3.20 -3.46 16.06
N TRP A 144 2.71 -2.23 15.98
CA TRP A 144 2.26 -1.63 14.73
C TRP A 144 3.43 -1.16 13.89
N TYR A 145 3.47 -1.58 12.64
CA TYR A 145 4.40 -1.14 11.61
C TYR A 145 3.63 -0.53 10.44
N MET A 146 4.07 0.63 9.96
CA MET A 146 3.62 1.14 8.67
C MET A 146 4.52 0.60 7.58
N TYR A 147 3.97 -0.16 6.66
CA TYR A 147 4.66 -0.53 5.43
C TYR A 147 4.25 0.38 4.29
N CYS A 148 5.20 0.69 3.43
CA CYS A 148 4.96 1.35 2.17
C CYS A 148 5.75 0.62 1.08
N ILE A 149 5.09 0.26 -0.02
CA ILE A 149 5.71 -0.34 -1.20
C ILE A 149 5.47 0.58 -2.39
N THR A 150 6.55 0.90 -3.13
CA THR A 150 6.47 1.82 -4.26
C THR A 150 7.04 1.18 -5.53
N TYR A 151 6.57 1.65 -6.68
CA TYR A 151 7.08 1.32 -7.99
C TYR A 151 6.91 2.53 -8.91
N ASP A 152 7.98 2.97 -9.58
CA ASP A 152 7.98 4.17 -10.43
C ASP A 152 7.93 3.87 -11.95
N GLY A 153 7.87 2.59 -12.31
CA GLY A 153 7.96 2.10 -13.69
C GLY A 153 9.27 1.35 -13.96
N ASN A 154 10.25 1.46 -13.06
CA ASN A 154 11.55 0.80 -13.15
C ASN A 154 12.06 0.33 -11.78
N VAL A 155 11.95 1.17 -10.75
CA VAL A 155 12.47 0.92 -9.40
C VAL A 155 11.33 0.48 -8.48
N SER A 156 11.54 -0.61 -7.76
CA SER A 156 10.66 -1.10 -6.69
C SER A 156 11.32 -0.91 -5.34
N LYS A 157 10.58 -0.35 -4.38
CA LYS A 157 11.10 -0.10 -3.03
C LYS A 157 10.16 -0.64 -1.96
N ILE A 158 10.72 -1.04 -0.82
CA ILE A 158 9.99 -1.40 0.41
C ILE A 158 10.46 -0.47 1.52
N TYR A 159 9.51 0.10 2.24
CA TYR A 159 9.75 0.91 3.44
C TYR A 159 9.00 0.33 4.63
N ARG A 160 9.54 0.57 5.83
CA ARG A 160 8.86 0.31 7.10
C ARG A 160 9.08 1.48 8.05
N ASN A 161 8.00 2.03 8.58
CA ASN A 161 8.02 3.17 9.50
C ASN A 161 8.76 4.40 8.93
N GLY A 162 8.60 4.66 7.63
CA GLY A 162 9.27 5.76 6.92
C GLY A 162 10.70 5.46 6.47
N GLU A 163 11.31 4.35 6.92
CA GLU A 163 12.68 3.97 6.58
C GLU A 163 12.73 3.06 5.35
N LEU A 164 13.63 3.34 4.40
CA LEU A 164 13.86 2.51 3.22
C LEU A 164 14.57 1.21 3.63
N LEU A 165 13.91 0.08 3.44
CA LEU A 165 14.47 -1.25 3.70
C LEU A 165 15.24 -1.80 2.50
N LYS A 166 14.67 -1.64 1.30
CA LYS A 166 15.25 -2.16 0.06
C LYS A 166 14.79 -1.37 -1.15
N SER A 167 15.71 -1.16 -2.09
CA SER A 167 15.46 -0.64 -3.42
C SER A 167 16.07 -1.56 -4.45
N VAL A 168 15.33 -1.88 -5.51
CA VAL A 168 15.80 -2.69 -6.65
C VAL A 168 15.30 -2.03 -7.92
N ASP A 169 16.22 -1.77 -8.83
CA ASP A 169 15.97 -1.22 -10.17
C ASP A 169 15.92 -2.33 -11.24
N GLY A 170 15.38 -2.00 -12.39
CA GLY A 170 15.30 -2.90 -13.54
C GLY A 170 14.19 -3.96 -13.45
N ILE A 171 13.32 -3.95 -12.43
CA ILE A 171 12.17 -4.85 -12.38
C ILE A 171 11.04 -4.29 -13.21
N VAL A 172 10.75 -4.92 -14.35
CA VAL A 172 9.60 -4.55 -15.18
C VAL A 172 8.35 -5.26 -14.66
N ARG A 173 7.32 -4.49 -14.32
CA ARG A 173 6.02 -5.01 -13.88
C ARG A 173 4.97 -4.85 -14.97
N THR A 174 4.20 -5.89 -15.18
CA THR A 174 3.07 -5.93 -16.12
C THR A 174 1.78 -6.27 -15.37
N THR A 175 1.62 -5.67 -14.18
CA THR A 175 0.50 -5.94 -13.26
C THR A 175 -0.84 -5.90 -13.97
N LYS A 176 -1.69 -6.92 -13.77
CA LYS A 176 -2.95 -7.06 -14.47
C LYS A 176 -4.03 -7.60 -13.55
N GLY A 177 -5.09 -6.84 -13.33
CA GLY A 177 -6.25 -7.25 -12.53
C GLY A 177 -6.72 -6.15 -11.58
N TYR A 178 -7.99 -6.23 -11.20
CA TYR A 178 -8.70 -5.21 -10.42
C TYR A 178 -9.19 -5.72 -9.06
N ILE A 179 -8.78 -6.92 -8.65
CA ILE A 179 -9.16 -7.48 -7.35
C ILE A 179 -8.05 -7.18 -6.36
N LEU A 180 -8.34 -6.29 -5.43
CA LEU A 180 -7.50 -6.03 -4.27
C LEU A 180 -7.88 -7.04 -3.18
N SER A 181 -6.90 -7.77 -2.70
CA SER A 181 -7.08 -8.78 -1.65
C SER A 181 -6.31 -8.36 -0.40
N VAL A 182 -6.86 -8.61 0.78
CA VAL A 182 -6.16 -8.57 2.06
C VAL A 182 -6.25 -9.94 2.71
N GLY A 183 -5.16 -10.38 3.36
CA GLY A 183 -5.10 -11.69 4.03
C GLY A 183 -4.78 -12.86 3.12
N LYS A 184 -4.57 -12.68 1.82
CA LYS A 184 -4.27 -13.77 0.89
C LYS A 184 -3.29 -13.38 -0.20
N LEU A 185 -2.59 -14.38 -0.71
CA LEU A 185 -1.75 -14.32 -1.89
C LEU A 185 -2.32 -15.32 -2.90
N ASN A 186 -2.81 -14.83 -4.06
CA ASN A 186 -3.55 -15.64 -5.02
C ASN A 186 -4.70 -16.39 -4.34
N ASN A 187 -4.68 -17.73 -4.33
CA ASN A 187 -5.73 -18.56 -3.73
C ASN A 187 -5.40 -19.02 -2.30
N THR A 188 -4.25 -18.66 -1.76
CA THR A 188 -3.81 -19.09 -0.44
C THR A 188 -4.05 -17.99 0.60
N THR A 189 -4.86 -18.27 1.60
CA THR A 189 -5.04 -17.44 2.78
C THR A 189 -4.00 -17.81 3.82
N SER A 190 -3.22 -16.85 4.29
CA SER A 190 -2.29 -17.00 5.40
C SER A 190 -2.08 -15.63 6.03
N ILE A 191 -2.69 -15.40 7.17
CA ILE A 191 -2.54 -14.16 7.92
C ILE A 191 -3.01 -14.34 9.36
N ASN A 192 -2.27 -13.74 10.29
CA ASN A 192 -2.72 -13.48 11.64
C ASN A 192 -2.19 -12.11 12.08
N ALA A 193 -2.91 -11.08 11.66
CA ALA A 193 -2.53 -9.68 11.86
C ALA A 193 -3.77 -8.80 11.97
N ASP A 194 -3.59 -7.62 12.55
CA ASP A 194 -4.53 -6.52 12.44
C ASP A 194 -4.00 -5.54 11.40
N ILE A 195 -4.86 -5.01 10.53
CA ILE A 195 -4.51 -4.01 9.51
C ILE A 195 -5.36 -2.75 9.64
N ASP A 196 -4.75 -1.63 9.24
CA ASP A 196 -5.38 -0.32 9.36
C ASP A 196 -4.86 0.62 8.26
N ASP A 197 -5.63 1.65 7.89
CA ASP A 197 -5.26 2.71 6.95
C ASP A 197 -4.58 2.20 5.67
N LEU A 198 -5.26 1.31 4.93
CA LEU A 198 -4.80 0.85 3.62
C LEU A 198 -5.06 1.94 2.56
N LYS A 199 -4.01 2.43 1.92
CA LYS A 199 -4.09 3.46 0.89
C LYS A 199 -3.37 3.03 -0.38
N VAL A 200 -3.99 3.29 -1.53
CA VAL A 200 -3.44 3.04 -2.86
C VAL A 200 -3.30 4.35 -3.60
N TYR A 201 -2.14 4.58 -4.21
CA TYR A 201 -1.82 5.79 -4.99
C TYR A 201 -1.39 5.42 -6.41
N SER A 202 -1.74 6.26 -7.37
CA SER A 202 -1.35 6.12 -8.79
C SER A 202 0.00 6.77 -9.12
N VAL A 203 0.83 7.00 -8.12
CA VAL A 203 2.17 7.58 -8.22
C VAL A 203 3.15 6.81 -7.34
N ALA A 204 4.43 6.86 -7.65
CA ALA A 204 5.48 6.42 -6.75
C ALA A 204 5.83 7.57 -5.79
N MET A 205 5.58 7.39 -4.50
CA MET A 205 6.01 8.36 -3.48
C MET A 205 7.54 8.44 -3.43
N THR A 206 8.05 9.65 -3.20
CA THR A 206 9.46 9.87 -2.86
C THR A 206 9.76 9.39 -1.45
N ASP A 207 11.04 9.26 -1.11
CA ASP A 207 11.47 8.85 0.23
C ASP A 207 10.93 9.84 1.29
N GLU A 208 10.94 11.15 1.00
CA GLU A 208 10.43 12.22 1.88
C GLU A 208 8.91 12.10 2.07
N GLN A 209 8.16 11.81 1.01
CA GLN A 209 6.71 11.63 1.08
C GLN A 209 6.32 10.39 1.91
N VAL A 210 7.13 9.32 1.84
CA VAL A 210 6.92 8.13 2.68
C VAL A 210 7.20 8.44 4.15
N ILE A 211 8.27 9.19 4.45
CA ILE A 211 8.59 9.66 5.80
C ILE A 211 7.46 10.55 6.35
N GLU A 212 6.95 11.47 5.53
CA GLU A 212 5.84 12.35 5.92
C GLU A 212 4.55 11.55 6.19
N ALA A 213 4.20 10.60 5.32
CA ALA A 213 3.05 9.72 5.49
C ALA A 213 3.13 8.92 6.80
N TYR A 214 4.32 8.43 7.16
CA TYR A 214 4.54 7.77 8.45
C TYR A 214 4.37 8.76 9.61
N ASN A 215 5.05 9.91 9.56
CA ASN A 215 5.06 10.87 10.66
C ASN A 215 3.68 11.47 10.94
N SER A 216 2.87 11.69 9.90
CA SER A 216 1.51 12.23 10.04
C SER A 216 0.50 11.18 10.53
N SER A 217 0.77 9.88 10.37
CA SER A 217 -0.16 8.80 10.72
C SER A 217 0.24 8.00 11.96
N LYS A 218 1.46 8.15 12.47
CA LYS A 218 1.88 7.47 13.71
C LYS A 218 1.16 8.01 14.93
N PRO A 219 0.87 7.18 15.95
CA PRO A 219 0.23 7.64 17.18
C PRO A 219 1.07 8.72 17.88
N ALA A 220 0.39 9.72 18.44
CA ALA A 220 1.06 10.72 19.28
C ALA A 220 1.71 10.03 20.49
N GLY A 221 3.01 10.25 20.71
CA GLY A 221 3.74 9.64 21.81
C GLY A 221 4.33 8.26 21.56
N SER A 222 4.17 7.66 20.36
CA SER A 222 4.95 6.48 20.00
C SER A 222 6.39 6.92 19.76
N ALA A 223 7.26 6.76 20.76
CA ALA A 223 8.70 6.73 20.51
C ALA A 223 8.93 5.62 19.47
N ALA A 224 9.49 5.98 18.32
CA ALA A 224 9.97 5.00 17.37
C ALA A 224 10.82 3.98 18.15
N ALA A 225 10.52 2.70 17.99
CA ALA A 225 11.47 1.68 18.39
C ALA A 225 12.69 1.91 17.49
N GLU A 226 13.65 2.68 18.00
CA GLU A 226 14.90 2.96 17.30
C GLU A 226 15.65 1.64 17.14
N THR A 227 15.48 1.03 15.98
CA THR A 227 16.43 0.03 15.51
C THR A 227 17.70 0.81 15.16
N LYS A 228 18.68 0.80 16.05
CA LYS A 228 20.04 1.22 15.72
C LYS A 228 20.49 0.45 14.49
N ALA A 229 20.43 1.11 13.32
CA ALA A 229 21.10 0.63 12.14
C ALA A 229 22.60 0.65 12.43
N VAL A 230 23.25 -0.49 12.28
CA VAL A 230 24.71 -0.59 12.26
C VAL A 230 25.15 0.08 10.96
N SER A 231 25.54 1.34 11.06
CA SER A 231 26.11 2.10 9.95
C SER A 231 27.51 1.63 9.65
N GLY A 232 27.67 0.80 8.62
CA GLY A 232 28.95 0.61 7.95
C GLY A 232 29.21 1.79 6.99
N PRO A 233 30.47 2.22 6.80
CA PRO A 233 30.76 3.41 6.01
C PRO A 233 30.50 3.21 4.52
N VAL A 234 29.54 3.96 3.98
CA VAL A 234 29.29 4.03 2.54
C VAL A 234 30.38 4.90 1.89
N LYS A 235 31.19 4.30 1.04
CA LYS A 235 32.13 4.98 0.16
C LYS A 235 31.36 5.86 -0.84
N LYS A 236 31.57 7.17 -0.71
CA LYS A 236 31.03 8.19 -1.62
C LYS A 236 31.75 8.09 -2.97
N VAL A 237 31.04 7.68 -4.00
CA VAL A 237 31.50 7.83 -5.39
C VAL A 237 30.82 9.07 -5.96
N ALA A 238 31.66 10.03 -6.36
CA ALA A 238 31.21 11.25 -7.00
C ALA A 238 30.80 10.97 -8.45
N ALA A 239 29.59 11.34 -8.82
CA ALA A 239 29.18 11.37 -10.23
C ALA A 239 29.13 12.83 -10.72
N ALA A 240 29.72 13.01 -11.89
CA ALA A 240 29.89 14.27 -12.57
C ALA A 240 28.58 14.78 -13.18
N ALA A 241 28.45 16.11 -13.22
CA ALA A 241 27.35 16.83 -13.82
C ALA A 241 27.33 16.75 -15.34
N ALA A 242 26.13 16.67 -15.93
CA ALA A 242 25.89 17.10 -17.32
C ALA A 242 24.47 17.69 -17.46
N SER A 243 24.49 18.95 -17.70
CA SER A 243 23.62 19.92 -18.40
C SER A 243 22.22 19.51 -18.92
N THR A 244 21.24 20.38 -18.57
CA THR A 244 19.96 20.74 -19.22
C THR A 244 20.11 21.12 -20.73
N PRO A 245 18.99 21.25 -21.56
CA PRO A 245 17.66 21.79 -21.21
C PRO A 245 16.46 21.19 -22.04
N ALA A 246 15.24 21.46 -21.66
CA ALA A 246 14.21 22.17 -22.43
C ALA A 246 12.77 21.84 -22.02
N LYS A 247 12.11 22.86 -21.65
CA LYS A 247 10.73 23.28 -21.57
C LYS A 247 9.79 22.64 -22.61
N SER A 248 8.69 22.01 -22.16
CA SER A 248 7.41 22.02 -22.86
C SER A 248 6.26 21.90 -21.88
N ALA A 249 5.41 22.91 -21.86
CA ALA A 249 4.13 22.89 -21.17
C ALA A 249 3.12 22.10 -22.02
N ALA A 250 2.32 21.24 -21.38
CA ALA A 250 1.14 20.66 -21.98
C ALA A 250 -0.01 20.61 -20.96
N PRO A 251 -1.26 20.70 -21.43
CA PRO A 251 -2.39 21.20 -20.68
C PRO A 251 -2.98 20.18 -19.71
N ALA A 252 -3.69 20.70 -18.69
CA ALA A 252 -4.49 19.95 -17.73
C ALA A 252 -5.50 19.05 -18.48
N SER A 253 -5.34 17.74 -18.30
CA SER A 253 -6.32 16.75 -18.74
C SER A 253 -7.33 16.55 -17.62
N GLU A 254 -8.57 16.94 -17.89
CA GLU A 254 -9.71 16.53 -17.07
C GLU A 254 -9.78 15.01 -17.05
N THR A 255 -9.63 14.40 -15.88
CA THR A 255 -9.79 12.96 -15.69
C THR A 255 -11.26 12.61 -15.79
N ASN A 256 -11.69 12.13 -16.95
CA ASN A 256 -12.98 11.48 -17.12
C ASN A 256 -13.00 10.24 -16.22
N LYS A 257 -13.75 10.32 -15.12
CA LYS A 257 -13.98 9.21 -14.19
C LYS A 257 -14.86 8.19 -14.92
N VAL A 258 -14.25 7.13 -15.45
CA VAL A 258 -15.00 6.03 -16.07
C VAL A 258 -15.71 5.27 -14.95
N VAL A 259 -17.02 5.46 -14.85
CA VAL A 259 -17.86 4.69 -13.93
C VAL A 259 -17.99 3.28 -14.50
N LYS A 260 -17.37 2.30 -13.83
CA LYS A 260 -17.50 0.88 -14.21
C LYS A 260 -18.72 0.28 -13.50
N ASN A 261 -19.55 -0.43 -14.28
CA ASN A 261 -20.65 -1.19 -13.71
C ASN A 261 -20.13 -2.50 -13.10
N VAL A 262 -20.43 -2.71 -11.83
CA VAL A 262 -20.06 -3.93 -11.10
C VAL A 262 -21.32 -4.74 -10.83
N GLU A 263 -21.33 -6.00 -11.23
CA GLU A 263 -22.40 -6.95 -10.98
C GLU A 263 -21.86 -8.13 -10.18
N VAL A 264 -22.56 -8.53 -9.13
CA VAL A 264 -22.19 -9.65 -8.27
C VAL A 264 -23.22 -10.74 -8.39
N PHE A 265 -22.76 -11.98 -8.62
CA PHE A 265 -23.60 -13.17 -8.76
C PHE A 265 -23.19 -14.22 -7.73
N SER A 266 -24.15 -14.92 -7.14
CA SER A 266 -23.94 -16.14 -6.38
C SER A 266 -24.80 -17.25 -6.96
N GLN A 267 -24.21 -18.43 -7.20
CA GLN A 267 -24.89 -19.59 -7.79
C GLN A 267 -25.68 -19.25 -9.07
N GLY A 268 -25.11 -18.38 -9.92
CA GLY A 268 -25.75 -17.95 -11.18
C GLY A 268 -26.84 -16.89 -11.03
N LYS A 269 -27.22 -16.49 -9.81
CA LYS A 269 -28.22 -15.46 -9.56
C LYS A 269 -27.54 -14.12 -9.27
N LYS A 270 -27.95 -13.04 -9.98
CA LYS A 270 -27.47 -11.68 -9.71
C LYS A 270 -27.98 -11.20 -8.34
N ILE A 271 -27.03 -10.81 -7.47
CA ILE A 271 -27.33 -10.37 -6.11
C ILE A 271 -27.30 -8.85 -6.02
N ILE A 272 -26.34 -8.20 -6.68
CA ILE A 272 -26.16 -6.76 -6.66
C ILE A 272 -25.99 -6.23 -8.09
N GLY A 273 -26.77 -5.20 -8.43
CA GLY A 273 -26.63 -4.42 -9.66
C GLY A 273 -25.74 -3.18 -9.43
N ALA A 274 -25.71 -2.28 -10.40
CA ALA A 274 -24.80 -1.15 -10.55
C ALA A 274 -24.58 -0.20 -9.35
N ASN A 275 -25.30 -0.37 -8.24
CA ASN A 275 -25.11 0.41 -7.00
C ASN A 275 -24.53 -0.51 -5.91
N ALA A 276 -23.23 -0.59 -5.84
CA ALA A 276 -22.47 -1.49 -4.97
C ALA A 276 -22.46 -1.06 -3.48
N SER A 277 -23.37 -0.25 -3.00
CA SER A 277 -23.37 0.27 -1.64
C SER A 277 -23.52 -0.80 -0.53
N ASN A 278 -23.86 -2.06 -0.88
CA ASN A 278 -24.12 -3.12 0.10
C ASN A 278 -23.31 -4.40 -0.14
N ILE A 279 -22.19 -4.33 -0.85
CA ILE A 279 -21.34 -5.51 -1.10
C ILE A 279 -20.73 -6.06 0.21
N GLY A 280 -20.48 -5.20 1.21
CA GLY A 280 -19.93 -5.58 2.51
C GLY A 280 -20.88 -6.43 3.39
N ASP A 281 -22.17 -6.46 3.08
CA ASP A 281 -23.19 -7.20 3.86
C ASP A 281 -23.47 -8.59 3.30
N LEU A 282 -22.76 -9.02 2.26
CA LEU A 282 -22.95 -10.36 1.70
C LEU A 282 -22.42 -11.43 2.64
N PRO A 283 -23.17 -12.55 2.84
CA PRO A 283 -22.71 -13.67 3.65
C PRO A 283 -21.46 -14.33 3.08
N GLU A 284 -20.71 -15.07 3.90
CA GLU A 284 -19.56 -15.83 3.40
C GLU A 284 -19.98 -16.79 2.26
N GLY A 285 -19.28 -16.73 1.12
CA GLY A 285 -19.61 -17.53 -0.04
C GLY A 285 -18.70 -17.27 -1.25
N THR A 286 -18.95 -18.05 -2.31
CA THR A 286 -18.28 -17.85 -3.61
C THR A 286 -19.14 -16.97 -4.49
N TYR A 287 -18.59 -15.88 -4.98
CA TYR A 287 -19.25 -14.90 -5.84
C TYR A 287 -18.53 -14.76 -7.17
N LEU A 288 -19.28 -14.61 -8.25
CA LEU A 288 -18.78 -14.19 -9.55
C LEU A 288 -18.99 -12.68 -9.67
N ILE A 289 -17.93 -11.94 -9.90
CA ILE A 289 -17.97 -10.49 -10.06
C ILE A 289 -17.74 -10.16 -11.53
N LYS A 290 -18.71 -9.50 -12.15
CA LYS A 290 -18.61 -9.01 -13.52
C LYS A 290 -18.41 -7.50 -13.52
N VAL A 291 -17.34 -7.03 -14.13
CA VAL A 291 -17.05 -5.61 -14.32
C VAL A 291 -17.21 -5.30 -15.80
N SER A 292 -18.07 -4.34 -16.14
CA SER A 292 -18.24 -3.83 -17.50
C SER A 292 -17.96 -2.33 -17.57
N ASN A 293 -17.31 -1.92 -18.65
CA ASN A 293 -17.02 -0.51 -18.93
C ASN A 293 -18.27 0.19 -19.45
#